data_ee4abccef28de722992de9c9948ebc42
#
_entry.id   ee4abccef28de722992de9c9948ebc42
#
_cell.length_a   1.000
_cell.length_b   1.000
_cell.length_c   1.000
_cell.angle_alpha   90.00
_cell.angle_beta   90.00
_cell.angle_gamma   90.00
#
_symmetry.space_group_name_H-M   'P 1'
#
loop_
_entity.id
_entity.type
_entity.pdbx_description
1 polymer ?
#
loop_
_entity_poly.entity_id
_entity_poly.type
_entity_poly.pdbx_seq_one_letter_code
_entity_poly.pdbx_strand_id
1 'polypeptide(L)'
;VQIPTTLLAMVDASIGGKTGINHSKGKNLIGAFHQPKLVLIDPKTLSTLPPREFKAGMAEIIKYGVISDLELFDLLERQENISELSNIKEKLLIEIIKRSAKSKAEIVIKDEKESGVRAFLNYGHTFGHVIENLCGYGKWLHGEAVAMGMVAVGQLAVQRGLWEEVDAKRQKRLIEKAGLPSNWPKLEIESVLSSLQGDKKVKNGKVSFVMPLKICLLYTSPSPRDSDS
;
A
#
# COMPACT_ATOMS: atom_id res chain seq x y z
N VAL A 1 -12.43 20.96 0.68
CA VAL A 1 -12.74 20.13 -0.50
C VAL A 1 -11.42 19.64 -1.09
N GLN A 2 -11.35 18.34 -1.42
CA GLN A 2 -10.24 17.71 -2.16
C GLN A 2 -10.73 17.36 -3.56
N ILE A 3 -9.90 17.60 -4.57
CA ILE A 3 -10.17 17.22 -5.97
C ILE A 3 -8.92 16.47 -6.46
N PRO A 4 -8.81 15.16 -6.19
CA PRO A 4 -7.66 14.37 -6.58
C PRO A 4 -7.60 14.17 -8.10
N THR A 5 -6.42 14.31 -8.69
CA THR A 5 -6.18 14.18 -10.13
C THR A 5 -5.24 13.03 -10.52
N THR A 6 -4.73 12.30 -9.55
CA THR A 6 -3.94 11.07 -9.77
C THR A 6 -4.67 9.87 -9.19
N LEU A 7 -4.44 8.68 -9.74
CA LEU A 7 -5.09 7.46 -9.25
C LEU A 7 -4.78 7.22 -7.77
N LEU A 8 -3.52 7.39 -7.37
CA LEU A 8 -3.08 7.27 -5.98
C LEU A 8 -3.84 8.23 -5.05
N ALA A 9 -4.04 9.48 -5.47
CA ALA A 9 -4.77 10.44 -4.67
C ALA A 9 -6.27 10.12 -4.61
N MET A 10 -6.87 9.61 -5.68
CA MET A 10 -8.29 9.23 -5.73
C MET A 10 -8.61 8.10 -4.76
N VAL A 11 -7.72 7.12 -4.64
CA VAL A 11 -7.98 5.91 -3.84
C VAL A 11 -7.34 5.96 -2.45
N ASP A 12 -6.36 6.85 -2.23
CA ASP A 12 -5.60 6.91 -0.98
C ASP A 12 -5.41 8.32 -0.43
N ALA A 13 -4.54 9.14 -1.00
CA ALA A 13 -4.00 10.33 -0.35
C ALA A 13 -5.04 11.41 0.00
N SER A 14 -6.14 11.54 -0.75
CA SER A 14 -7.20 12.51 -0.47
C SER A 14 -8.14 12.10 0.67
N ILE A 15 -8.04 10.87 1.17
CA ILE A 15 -8.94 10.28 2.17
C ILE A 15 -8.18 10.04 3.48
N GLY A 16 -8.79 10.39 4.62
CA GLY A 16 -8.26 10.05 5.94
C GLY A 16 -7.46 11.15 6.63
N GLY A 17 -7.45 12.36 6.06
CA GLY A 17 -7.06 13.59 6.76
C GLY A 17 -5.59 13.71 7.15
N LYS A 18 -4.71 12.83 6.70
CA LYS A 18 -3.26 13.00 6.89
C LYS A 18 -2.73 14.06 5.92
N THR A 19 -2.65 15.31 6.40
CA THR A 19 -2.09 16.42 5.63
C THR A 19 -0.66 16.65 6.09
N GLY A 20 0.32 16.13 5.36
CA GLY A 20 1.72 16.27 5.73
C GLY A 20 2.59 16.65 4.54
N ILE A 21 3.59 17.49 4.77
CA ILE A 21 4.63 17.82 3.80
C ILE A 21 5.96 17.21 4.20
N ASN A 22 6.75 16.90 3.18
CA ASN A 22 8.09 16.38 3.39
C ASN A 22 9.04 17.50 3.85
N HIS A 23 9.96 17.15 4.73
CA HIS A 23 11.05 17.99 5.18
C HIS A 23 12.39 17.32 4.88
N SER A 24 13.49 18.05 4.84
CA SER A 24 14.83 17.48 4.59
C SER A 24 15.23 16.37 5.58
N LYS A 25 14.62 16.37 6.78
CA LYS A 25 14.85 15.36 7.83
C LYS A 25 13.90 14.14 7.76
N GLY A 26 12.96 14.09 6.80
CA GLY A 26 12.06 12.95 6.60
C GLY A 26 10.71 13.29 5.99
N LYS A 27 9.96 12.25 5.64
CA LYS A 27 8.62 12.34 5.03
C LYS A 27 7.56 12.72 6.08
N ASN A 28 6.56 13.50 5.63
CA ASN A 28 5.34 13.85 6.39
C ASN A 28 5.60 14.34 7.82
N LEU A 29 6.69 15.13 8.02
CA LEU A 29 7.09 15.63 9.34
C LEU A 29 6.30 16.85 9.80
N ILE A 30 5.79 17.63 8.86
CA ILE A 30 5.05 18.87 9.12
C ILE A 30 3.65 18.69 8.57
N GLY A 31 2.66 18.68 9.45
CA GLY A 31 1.27 18.49 9.05
C GLY A 31 0.34 18.29 10.24
N ALA A 32 -0.94 18.08 9.93
CA ALA A 32 -1.98 17.84 10.91
C ALA A 32 -2.99 16.81 10.40
N PHE A 33 -3.75 16.23 11.32
CA PHE A 33 -4.96 15.50 10.95
C PHE A 33 -6.08 16.50 10.66
N HIS A 34 -6.47 16.62 9.39
CA HIS A 34 -7.57 17.50 8.96
C HIS A 34 -8.43 16.81 7.91
N GLN A 35 -9.61 16.32 8.34
CA GLN A 35 -10.51 15.60 7.45
C GLN A 35 -11.11 16.51 6.38
N PRO A 36 -11.10 16.09 5.11
CA PRO A 36 -11.80 16.82 4.06
C PRO A 36 -13.31 16.71 4.28
N LYS A 37 -14.04 17.81 4.10
CA LYS A 37 -15.51 17.81 4.14
C LYS A 37 -16.12 17.19 2.88
N LEU A 38 -15.37 17.17 1.79
CA LEU A 38 -15.79 16.60 0.51
C LEU A 38 -14.54 16.17 -0.27
N VAL A 39 -14.61 14.99 -0.86
CA VAL A 39 -13.65 14.52 -1.89
C VAL A 39 -14.44 14.32 -3.18
N LEU A 40 -14.13 15.12 -4.19
CA LEU A 40 -14.75 15.04 -5.51
C LEU A 40 -13.79 14.36 -6.49
N ILE A 41 -14.15 13.18 -6.96
CA ILE A 41 -13.32 12.35 -7.83
C ILE A 41 -13.90 12.35 -9.24
N ASP A 42 -13.15 12.87 -10.21
CA ASP A 42 -13.43 12.75 -11.63
C ASP A 42 -12.37 11.87 -12.31
N PRO A 43 -12.69 10.61 -12.67
CA PRO A 43 -11.74 9.70 -13.32
C PRO A 43 -11.22 10.20 -14.67
N LYS A 44 -11.91 11.14 -15.33
CA LYS A 44 -11.48 11.72 -16.61
C LYS A 44 -10.15 12.46 -16.50
N THR A 45 -9.82 12.98 -15.31
CA THR A 45 -8.53 13.64 -15.06
C THR A 45 -7.33 12.69 -15.20
N LEU A 46 -7.56 11.37 -15.14
CA LEU A 46 -6.51 10.36 -15.35
C LEU A 46 -6.02 10.28 -16.79
N SER A 47 -6.73 10.86 -17.77
CA SER A 47 -6.33 10.83 -19.19
C SER A 47 -4.96 11.44 -19.47
N THR A 48 -4.49 12.35 -18.61
CA THR A 48 -3.16 12.97 -18.71
C THR A 48 -2.14 12.43 -17.71
N LEU A 49 -2.53 11.43 -16.90
CA LEU A 49 -1.64 10.84 -15.91
C LEU A 49 -0.57 10.00 -16.58
N PRO A 50 0.72 10.20 -16.28
CA PRO A 50 1.79 9.35 -16.81
C PRO A 50 1.55 7.86 -16.49
N PRO A 51 1.82 6.93 -17.43
CA PRO A 51 1.57 5.49 -17.22
C PRO A 51 2.24 4.91 -15.96
N ARG A 52 3.44 5.38 -15.62
CA ARG A 52 4.15 4.94 -14.40
C ARG A 52 3.41 5.34 -13.13
N GLU A 53 2.85 6.54 -13.09
CA GLU A 53 2.04 7.03 -11.97
C GLU A 53 0.71 6.28 -11.85
N PHE A 54 0.09 5.92 -12.98
CA PHE A 54 -1.10 5.09 -12.99
C PHE A 54 -0.82 3.72 -12.37
N LYS A 55 0.26 3.04 -12.80
CA LYS A 55 0.70 1.77 -12.21
C LYS A 55 0.97 1.89 -10.72
N ALA A 56 1.65 2.94 -10.29
CA ALA A 56 1.90 3.20 -8.87
C ALA A 56 0.60 3.30 -8.06
N GLY A 57 -0.44 3.95 -8.60
CA GLY A 57 -1.77 4.00 -7.98
C GLY A 57 -2.43 2.63 -7.84
N MET A 58 -2.20 1.71 -8.79
CA MET A 58 -2.73 0.35 -8.75
C MET A 58 -2.21 -0.46 -7.54
N ALA A 59 -1.03 -0.14 -7.02
CA ALA A 59 -0.50 -0.80 -5.83
C ALA A 59 -1.43 -0.63 -4.61
N GLU A 60 -1.95 0.58 -4.39
CA GLU A 60 -2.88 0.86 -3.30
C GLU A 60 -4.23 0.15 -3.51
N ILE A 61 -4.71 0.09 -4.74
CA ILE A 61 -5.93 -0.65 -5.09
C ILE A 61 -5.77 -2.14 -4.78
N ILE A 62 -4.66 -2.75 -5.19
CA ILE A 62 -4.33 -4.15 -4.88
C ILE A 62 -4.23 -4.34 -3.36
N LYS A 63 -3.61 -3.40 -2.66
CA LYS A 63 -3.56 -3.42 -1.20
C LYS A 63 -4.96 -3.50 -0.59
N TYR A 64 -5.92 -2.67 -1.02
CA TYR A 64 -7.30 -2.75 -0.51
C TYR A 64 -7.97 -4.09 -0.80
N GLY A 65 -7.71 -4.67 -1.98
CA GLY A 65 -8.16 -6.04 -2.29
C GLY A 65 -7.63 -7.06 -1.29
N VAL A 66 -6.36 -6.94 -0.89
CA VAL A 66 -5.73 -7.88 0.06
C VAL A 66 -6.19 -7.63 1.50
N ILE A 67 -6.41 -6.38 1.90
CA ILE A 67 -6.65 -6.06 3.32
C ILE A 67 -8.13 -6.04 3.72
N SER A 68 -9.06 -5.78 2.78
CA SER A 68 -10.45 -5.50 3.16
C SER A 68 -11.54 -5.84 2.14
N ASP A 69 -11.21 -6.05 0.86
CA ASP A 69 -12.22 -6.24 -0.19
C ASP A 69 -11.85 -7.40 -1.15
N LEU A 70 -12.29 -8.62 -0.79
CA LEU A 70 -12.06 -9.81 -1.62
C LEU A 70 -12.70 -9.69 -3.01
N GLU A 71 -13.87 -9.06 -3.12
CA GLU A 71 -14.51 -8.88 -4.42
C GLU A 71 -13.70 -7.94 -5.33
N LEU A 72 -13.04 -6.91 -4.75
CA LEU A 72 -12.11 -6.05 -5.49
C LEU A 72 -10.91 -6.87 -5.96
N PHE A 73 -10.34 -7.71 -5.10
CA PHE A 73 -9.21 -8.57 -5.46
C PHE A 73 -9.57 -9.49 -6.63
N ASP A 74 -10.69 -10.21 -6.53
CA ASP A 74 -11.17 -11.13 -7.56
C ASP A 74 -11.56 -10.39 -8.85
N LEU A 75 -12.12 -9.18 -8.74
CA LEU A 75 -12.44 -8.32 -9.87
C LEU A 75 -11.20 -7.97 -10.70
N LEU A 76 -10.11 -7.60 -10.02
CA LEU A 76 -8.83 -7.29 -10.65
C LEU A 76 -8.17 -8.56 -11.24
N GLU A 77 -8.26 -9.68 -10.52
CA GLU A 77 -7.66 -10.94 -10.94
C GLU A 77 -8.27 -11.49 -12.23
N ARG A 78 -9.58 -11.25 -12.44
CA ARG A 78 -10.29 -11.65 -13.67
C ARG A 78 -9.95 -10.83 -14.91
N GLN A 79 -9.33 -9.65 -14.76
CA GLN A 79 -8.92 -8.84 -15.91
C GLN A 79 -7.68 -9.44 -16.58
N GLU A 80 -7.58 -9.32 -17.89
CA GLU A 80 -6.39 -9.77 -18.62
C GLU A 80 -5.21 -8.83 -18.40
N ASN A 81 -5.46 -7.52 -18.42
CA ASN A 81 -4.45 -6.49 -18.24
C ASN A 81 -5.02 -5.28 -17.46
N ILE A 82 -4.29 -4.86 -16.44
CA ILE A 82 -4.61 -3.69 -15.60
C ILE A 82 -3.42 -2.73 -15.48
N SER A 83 -2.41 -2.87 -16.33
CA SER A 83 -1.18 -2.06 -16.26
C SER A 83 -1.31 -0.69 -16.88
N GLU A 84 -2.35 -0.45 -17.69
CA GLU A 84 -2.56 0.81 -18.39
C GLU A 84 -4.02 1.22 -18.35
N LEU A 85 -4.26 2.53 -18.26
CA LEU A 85 -5.61 3.11 -18.24
C LEU A 85 -6.44 2.70 -19.46
N SER A 86 -5.81 2.63 -20.64
CA SER A 86 -6.43 2.24 -21.92
C SER A 86 -7.01 0.83 -21.93
N ASN A 87 -6.50 -0.06 -21.06
CA ASN A 87 -6.95 -1.45 -20.96
C ASN A 87 -8.14 -1.62 -20.00
N ILE A 88 -8.51 -0.57 -19.26
CA ILE A 88 -9.55 -0.62 -18.24
C ILE A 88 -10.79 0.13 -18.74
N LYS A 89 -11.90 -0.60 -18.89
CA LYS A 89 -13.18 0.02 -19.26
C LYS A 89 -13.61 1.03 -18.18
N GLU A 90 -14.21 2.15 -18.60
CA GLU A 90 -14.62 3.24 -17.70
C GLU A 90 -15.47 2.76 -16.51
N LYS A 91 -16.45 1.90 -16.75
CA LYS A 91 -17.29 1.31 -15.68
C LYS A 91 -16.46 0.54 -14.65
N LEU A 92 -15.48 -0.21 -15.11
CA LEU A 92 -14.57 -0.95 -14.23
C LEU A 92 -13.67 0.00 -13.43
N LEU A 93 -13.13 1.02 -14.08
CA LEU A 93 -12.31 2.04 -13.42
C LEU A 93 -13.07 2.75 -12.30
N ILE A 94 -14.32 3.17 -12.57
CA ILE A 94 -15.19 3.79 -11.57
C ILE A 94 -15.42 2.84 -10.39
N GLU A 95 -15.71 1.56 -10.65
CA GLU A 95 -15.97 0.58 -9.60
C GLU A 95 -14.71 0.33 -8.75
N ILE A 96 -13.54 0.20 -9.37
CA ILE A 96 -12.25 0.04 -8.68
C ILE A 96 -11.98 1.24 -7.75
N ILE A 97 -12.11 2.47 -8.26
CA ILE A 97 -11.90 3.69 -7.48
C ILE A 97 -12.89 3.77 -6.32
N LYS A 98 -14.18 3.53 -6.59
CA LYS A 98 -15.24 3.57 -5.58
C LYS A 98 -14.99 2.58 -4.45
N ARG A 99 -14.66 1.31 -4.78
CA ARG A 99 -14.38 0.27 -3.78
C ARG A 99 -13.16 0.62 -2.93
N SER A 100 -12.09 1.05 -3.57
CA SER A 100 -10.85 1.43 -2.86
C SER A 100 -11.08 2.62 -1.92
N ALA A 101 -11.75 3.68 -2.39
CA ALA A 101 -12.08 4.83 -1.58
C ALA A 101 -12.99 4.47 -0.40
N LYS A 102 -13.99 3.60 -0.62
CA LYS A 102 -14.87 3.07 0.42
C LYS A 102 -14.08 2.26 1.46
N SER A 103 -13.23 1.33 1.03
CA SER A 103 -12.40 0.51 1.92
C SER A 103 -11.53 1.37 2.83
N LYS A 104 -10.88 2.39 2.28
CA LYS A 104 -10.11 3.34 3.09
C LYS A 104 -10.98 4.12 4.06
N ALA A 105 -12.09 4.67 3.59
CA ALA A 105 -12.99 5.47 4.43
C ALA A 105 -13.53 4.66 5.62
N GLU A 106 -13.92 3.40 5.40
CA GLU A 106 -14.40 2.52 6.47
C GLU A 106 -13.36 2.24 7.54
N ILE A 107 -12.09 2.03 7.13
CA ILE A 107 -10.98 1.84 8.08
C ILE A 107 -10.70 3.13 8.85
N VAL A 108 -10.70 4.29 8.17
CA VAL A 108 -10.47 5.60 8.80
C VAL A 108 -11.57 5.97 9.77
N ILE A 109 -12.84 5.69 9.44
CA ILE A 109 -13.99 5.93 10.35
C ILE A 109 -13.86 5.12 11.64
N LYS A 110 -13.37 3.88 11.53
CA LYS A 110 -13.18 3.01 12.72
C LYS A 110 -11.99 3.44 13.59
N ASP A 111 -11.00 4.09 13.01
CA ASP A 111 -9.76 4.47 13.71
C ASP A 111 -9.11 5.71 13.06
N GLU A 112 -9.65 6.88 13.39
CA GLU A 112 -9.18 8.14 12.80
C GLU A 112 -7.71 8.45 13.14
N LYS A 113 -7.30 8.15 14.40
CA LYS A 113 -5.98 8.52 14.94
C LYS A 113 -4.89 7.47 14.75
N GLU A 114 -5.19 6.35 14.04
CA GLU A 114 -4.23 5.27 13.79
C GLU A 114 -3.68 4.62 15.07
N SER A 115 -4.57 4.32 15.99
CA SER A 115 -4.25 3.64 17.25
C SER A 115 -4.51 2.12 17.22
N GLY A 116 -5.18 1.62 16.20
CA GLY A 116 -5.62 0.22 16.08
C GLY A 116 -5.70 -0.27 14.62
N VAL A 117 -6.92 -0.52 14.14
CA VAL A 117 -7.18 -1.16 12.83
C VAL A 117 -6.66 -0.38 11.63
N ARG A 118 -6.48 0.93 11.74
CA ARG A 118 -5.89 1.75 10.68
C ARG A 118 -4.44 1.34 10.38
N ALA A 119 -3.76 0.67 11.29
CA ALA A 119 -2.44 0.10 11.05
C ALA A 119 -2.44 -0.87 9.85
N PHE A 120 -3.56 -1.53 9.54
CA PHE A 120 -3.67 -2.42 8.37
C PHE A 120 -3.42 -1.71 7.04
N LEU A 121 -3.67 -0.40 6.95
CA LEU A 121 -3.31 0.41 5.77
C LEU A 121 -1.80 0.43 5.50
N ASN A 122 -0.98 0.06 6.49
CA ASN A 122 0.46 -0.04 6.36
C ASN A 122 0.94 -1.41 5.82
N TYR A 123 0.04 -2.27 5.34
CA TYR A 123 0.42 -3.50 4.67
C TYR A 123 1.38 -3.20 3.50
N GLY A 124 2.52 -3.87 3.47
CA GLY A 124 3.60 -3.60 2.51
C GLY A 124 4.46 -2.36 2.79
N HIS A 125 3.97 -1.38 3.56
CA HIS A 125 4.65 -0.08 3.74
C HIS A 125 5.93 -0.17 4.56
N THR A 126 6.03 -1.07 5.54
CA THR A 126 7.24 -1.21 6.35
C THR A 126 8.45 -1.51 5.47
N PHE A 127 8.35 -2.50 4.59
CA PHE A 127 9.39 -2.80 3.61
C PHE A 127 9.45 -1.77 2.48
N GLY A 128 8.31 -1.21 2.06
CA GLY A 128 8.27 -0.15 1.05
C GLY A 128 9.08 1.07 1.46
N HIS A 129 8.96 1.55 2.70
CA HIS A 129 9.75 2.66 3.23
C HIS A 129 11.25 2.35 3.30
N VAL A 130 11.62 1.11 3.61
CA VAL A 130 13.03 0.68 3.55
C VAL A 130 13.58 0.83 2.14
N ILE A 131 12.81 0.39 1.12
CA ILE A 131 13.21 0.52 -0.29
C ILE A 131 13.36 1.98 -0.69
N GLU A 132 12.37 2.84 -0.36
CA GLU A 132 12.43 4.27 -0.65
C GLU A 132 13.64 4.95 0.01
N ASN A 133 13.93 4.60 1.26
CA ASN A 133 15.03 5.17 2.02
C ASN A 133 16.40 4.73 1.48
N LEU A 134 16.61 3.43 1.33
CA LEU A 134 17.93 2.89 0.96
C LEU A 134 18.26 3.04 -0.53
N CYS A 135 17.26 3.02 -1.41
CA CYS A 135 17.46 3.25 -2.84
C CYS A 135 17.58 4.73 -3.21
N GLY A 136 17.25 5.64 -2.28
CA GLY A 136 17.14 7.08 -2.51
C GLY A 136 15.75 7.50 -2.98
N TYR A 137 15.25 8.58 -2.39
CA TYR A 137 13.93 9.13 -2.74
C TYR A 137 13.87 9.52 -4.21
N GLY A 138 12.76 9.15 -4.87
CA GLY A 138 12.51 9.43 -6.30
C GLY A 138 12.99 8.34 -7.26
N LYS A 139 13.81 7.39 -6.85
CA LYS A 139 14.18 6.24 -7.69
C LYS A 139 12.98 5.33 -7.92
N TRP A 140 12.27 4.99 -6.87
CA TRP A 140 11.01 4.25 -6.89
C TRP A 140 9.86 5.17 -6.51
N LEU A 141 8.75 5.08 -7.26
CA LEU A 141 7.50 5.69 -6.84
C LEU A 141 6.97 4.96 -5.60
N HIS A 142 6.19 5.66 -4.78
CA HIS A 142 5.63 5.08 -3.55
C HIS A 142 4.91 3.74 -3.79
N GLY A 143 4.02 3.69 -4.77
CA GLY A 143 3.29 2.44 -5.08
C GLY A 143 4.20 1.31 -5.58
N GLU A 144 5.29 1.62 -6.30
CA GLU A 144 6.27 0.62 -6.72
C GLU A 144 6.98 0.02 -5.49
N ALA A 145 7.39 0.85 -4.54
CA ALA A 145 8.02 0.40 -3.30
C ALA A 145 7.05 -0.40 -2.42
N VAL A 146 5.79 0.05 -2.30
CA VAL A 146 4.74 -0.67 -1.56
C VAL A 146 4.44 -2.02 -2.22
N ALA A 147 4.39 -2.11 -3.54
CA ALA A 147 4.17 -3.38 -4.26
C ALA A 147 5.27 -4.42 -3.94
N MET A 148 6.54 -4.02 -4.03
CA MET A 148 7.66 -4.88 -3.61
C MET A 148 7.57 -5.25 -2.12
N GLY A 149 7.16 -4.30 -1.28
CA GLY A 149 6.96 -4.51 0.15
C GLY A 149 5.83 -5.48 0.47
N MET A 150 4.73 -5.46 -0.29
CA MET A 150 3.65 -6.44 -0.17
C MET A 150 4.12 -7.85 -0.52
N VAL A 151 4.93 -8.01 -1.56
CA VAL A 151 5.51 -9.30 -1.92
C VAL A 151 6.44 -9.79 -0.80
N ALA A 152 7.32 -8.93 -0.28
CA ALA A 152 8.27 -9.28 0.76
C ALA A 152 7.57 -9.71 2.07
N VAL A 153 6.58 -8.94 2.56
CA VAL A 153 5.84 -9.31 3.77
C VAL A 153 4.96 -10.53 3.55
N GLY A 154 4.43 -10.74 2.34
CA GLY A 154 3.70 -11.96 1.99
C GLY A 154 4.59 -13.20 2.03
N GLN A 155 5.81 -13.14 1.47
CA GLN A 155 6.78 -14.22 1.56
C GLN A 155 7.19 -14.51 3.00
N LEU A 156 7.39 -13.48 3.81
CA LEU A 156 7.68 -13.62 5.23
C LEU A 156 6.54 -14.34 5.96
N ALA A 157 5.29 -13.99 5.67
CA ALA A 157 4.12 -14.63 6.25
C ALA A 157 4.02 -16.12 5.87
N VAL A 158 4.32 -16.49 4.63
CA VAL A 158 4.40 -17.89 4.18
C VAL A 158 5.48 -18.65 4.94
N GLN A 159 6.69 -18.10 5.04
CA GLN A 159 7.81 -18.71 5.78
C GLN A 159 7.49 -18.93 7.27
N ARG A 160 6.61 -18.08 7.83
CA ARG A 160 6.12 -18.19 9.21
C ARG A 160 4.91 -19.14 9.35
N GLY A 161 4.45 -19.76 8.28
CA GLY A 161 3.26 -20.60 8.30
C GLY A 161 1.95 -19.84 8.58
N LEU A 162 1.95 -18.52 8.37
CA LEU A 162 0.80 -17.65 8.63
C LEU A 162 -0.11 -17.47 7.42
N TRP A 163 0.44 -17.60 6.23
CA TRP A 163 -0.28 -17.40 4.97
C TRP A 163 -0.02 -18.54 4.00
N GLU A 164 -1.05 -18.94 3.27
CA GLU A 164 -0.94 -19.98 2.26
C GLU A 164 -0.12 -19.49 1.05
N GLU A 165 0.78 -20.34 0.57
CA GLU A 165 1.63 -20.01 -0.58
C GLU A 165 0.82 -19.70 -1.84
N VAL A 166 -0.33 -20.33 -2.01
CA VAL A 166 -1.23 -20.10 -3.14
C VAL A 166 -1.73 -18.66 -3.16
N ASP A 167 -2.12 -18.10 -2.03
CA ASP A 167 -2.60 -16.71 -1.92
C ASP A 167 -1.45 -15.71 -2.11
N ALA A 168 -0.26 -16.00 -1.59
CA ALA A 168 0.93 -15.19 -1.83
C ALA A 168 1.29 -15.14 -3.33
N LYS A 169 1.17 -16.28 -4.04
CA LYS A 169 1.38 -16.34 -5.49
C LYS A 169 0.28 -15.59 -6.26
N ARG A 170 -0.97 -15.63 -5.82
CA ARG A 170 -2.06 -14.84 -6.40
C ARG A 170 -1.76 -13.34 -6.29
N GLN A 171 -1.42 -12.87 -5.08
CA GLN A 171 -1.05 -11.47 -4.87
C GLN A 171 0.13 -11.05 -5.77
N LYS A 172 1.21 -11.83 -5.81
CA LYS A 172 2.37 -11.52 -6.64
C LYS A 172 1.99 -11.41 -8.12
N ARG A 173 1.24 -12.38 -8.65
CA ARG A 173 0.74 -12.34 -10.03
C ARG A 173 -0.11 -11.12 -10.33
N LEU A 174 -0.95 -10.70 -9.38
CA LEU A 174 -1.78 -9.52 -9.55
C LEU A 174 -0.95 -8.24 -9.59
N ILE A 175 0.09 -8.14 -8.76
CA ILE A 175 1.07 -7.05 -8.77
C ILE A 175 1.79 -6.99 -10.13
N GLU A 176 2.27 -8.13 -10.65
CA GLU A 176 2.93 -8.23 -11.95
C GLU A 176 1.99 -7.88 -13.11
N LYS A 177 0.72 -8.31 -13.05
CA LYS A 177 -0.34 -7.96 -14.01
C LYS A 177 -0.61 -6.46 -14.07
N ALA A 178 -0.47 -5.75 -12.95
CA ALA A 178 -0.55 -4.29 -12.90
C ALA A 178 0.71 -3.58 -13.45
N GLY A 179 1.71 -4.33 -13.90
CA GLY A 179 2.98 -3.80 -14.38
C GLY A 179 3.85 -3.19 -13.29
N LEU A 180 3.66 -3.63 -12.04
CA LEU A 180 4.41 -3.21 -10.88
C LEU A 180 5.61 -4.14 -10.63
N PRO A 181 6.71 -3.64 -10.05
CA PRO A 181 7.84 -4.47 -9.67
C PRO A 181 7.45 -5.43 -8.52
N SER A 182 7.86 -6.68 -8.64
CA SER A 182 7.60 -7.73 -7.64
C SER A 182 8.87 -8.29 -7.00
N ASN A 183 10.05 -7.91 -7.51
CA ASN A 183 11.32 -8.40 -7.00
C ASN A 183 11.95 -7.38 -6.06
N TRP A 184 12.50 -7.89 -4.95
CA TRP A 184 13.26 -7.08 -4.00
C TRP A 184 14.50 -6.49 -4.68
N PRO A 185 14.81 -5.20 -4.50
CA PRO A 185 16.04 -4.60 -5.03
C PRO A 185 17.27 -5.16 -4.31
N LYS A 186 18.44 -5.09 -4.96
CA LYS A 186 19.70 -5.48 -4.33
C LYS A 186 20.05 -4.49 -3.21
N LEU A 187 19.85 -4.90 -1.98
CA LEU A 187 20.12 -4.13 -0.77
C LEU A 187 20.92 -5.01 0.22
N GLU A 188 21.86 -4.40 0.91
CA GLU A 188 22.63 -5.07 1.96
C GLU A 188 21.74 -5.33 3.18
N ILE A 189 21.82 -6.57 3.73
CA ILE A 189 20.93 -7.02 4.81
C ILE A 189 21.08 -6.15 6.06
N GLU A 190 22.31 -5.79 6.45
CA GLU A 190 22.59 -4.93 7.59
C GLU A 190 21.94 -3.56 7.45
N SER A 191 21.96 -2.98 6.24
CA SER A 191 21.32 -1.70 5.95
C SER A 191 19.80 -1.81 6.06
N VAL A 192 19.20 -2.89 5.57
CA VAL A 192 17.77 -3.16 5.69
C VAL A 192 17.35 -3.27 7.16
N LEU A 193 18.09 -4.03 7.96
CA LEU A 193 17.81 -4.22 9.38
C LEU A 193 17.96 -2.91 10.17
N SER A 194 18.99 -2.12 9.88
CA SER A 194 19.20 -0.79 10.48
C SER A 194 18.06 0.15 10.11
N SER A 195 17.63 0.17 8.84
CA SER A 195 16.52 1.00 8.37
C SER A 195 15.20 0.61 9.03
N LEU A 196 14.94 -0.68 9.23
CA LEU A 196 13.75 -1.18 9.94
C LEU A 196 13.72 -0.72 11.40
N GLN A 197 14.86 -0.68 12.08
CA GLN A 197 14.97 -0.21 13.46
C GLN A 197 14.78 1.30 13.60
N GLY A 198 15.14 2.06 12.58
CA GLY A 198 14.96 3.52 12.53
C GLY A 198 13.55 3.99 12.14
N ASP A 199 12.64 3.11 11.74
CA ASP A 199 11.27 3.46 11.37
C ASP A 199 10.48 3.93 12.62
N LYS A 200 9.67 4.99 12.44
CA LYS A 200 8.75 5.56 13.45
C LYS A 200 7.76 4.56 14.04
N LYS A 201 7.60 3.39 13.43
CA LYS A 201 6.73 2.28 13.88
C LYS A 201 7.39 1.40 14.96
N VAL A 202 8.63 1.70 15.34
CA VAL A 202 9.29 1.01 16.44
C VAL A 202 8.68 1.51 17.77
N LYS A 203 7.86 0.68 18.39
CA LYS A 203 7.37 0.88 19.76
C LYS A 203 8.18 -0.01 20.69
N ASN A 204 8.80 0.59 21.70
CA ASN A 204 9.64 -0.16 22.70
C ASN A 204 10.74 -1.04 22.06
N GLY A 205 11.40 -0.54 21.00
CA GLY A 205 12.44 -1.28 20.32
C GLY A 205 11.97 -2.41 19.38
N LYS A 206 10.63 -2.57 19.22
CA LYS A 206 10.03 -3.64 18.41
C LYS A 206 9.42 -3.10 17.13
N VAL A 207 9.83 -3.66 15.99
CA VAL A 207 9.23 -3.36 14.68
C VAL A 207 7.95 -4.20 14.51
N SER A 208 6.83 -3.55 14.26
CA SER A 208 5.57 -4.24 14.00
C SER A 208 5.32 -4.39 12.51
N PHE A 209 4.98 -5.59 12.07
CA PHE A 209 4.58 -5.89 10.71
C PHE A 209 3.08 -6.15 10.63
N VAL A 210 2.45 -5.64 9.59
CA VAL A 210 1.11 -6.08 9.19
C VAL A 210 1.28 -7.29 8.30
N MET A 211 0.83 -8.45 8.75
CA MET A 211 0.96 -9.73 8.05
C MET A 211 -0.40 -10.28 7.62
N PRO A 212 -0.52 -10.86 6.42
CA PRO A 212 -1.74 -11.51 5.99
C PRO A 212 -1.84 -12.93 6.60
N LEU A 213 -3.05 -13.30 7.00
CA LEU A 213 -3.43 -14.66 7.37
C LEU A 213 -4.24 -15.31 6.23
N LYS A 214 -5.08 -14.53 5.59
CA LYS A 214 -5.82 -14.84 4.35
C LYS A 214 -6.04 -13.53 3.61
N ILE A 215 -6.42 -13.59 2.34
CA ILE A 215 -6.93 -12.40 1.65
C ILE A 215 -8.12 -11.88 2.45
N CYS A 216 -8.12 -10.59 2.80
CA CYS A 216 -9.05 -9.90 3.69
C CYS A 216 -8.99 -10.28 5.18
N LEU A 217 -7.90 -10.93 5.62
CA LEU A 217 -7.65 -11.17 7.03
C LEU A 217 -6.19 -10.90 7.38
N LEU A 218 -5.97 -9.85 8.16
CA LEU A 218 -4.64 -9.42 8.58
C LEU A 218 -4.50 -9.43 10.10
N TYR A 219 -3.27 -9.46 10.57
CA TYR A 219 -2.93 -9.17 11.95
C TYR A 219 -1.62 -8.38 12.04
N THR A 220 -1.37 -7.73 13.18
CA THR A 220 -0.13 -7.01 13.46
C THR A 220 0.77 -7.86 14.34
N SER A 221 1.99 -8.12 13.89
CA SER A 221 2.98 -8.95 14.55
C SER A 221 4.22 -8.13 14.91
N PRO A 222 4.88 -8.40 16.04
CA PRO A 222 6.23 -7.90 16.31
C PRO A 222 7.21 -8.40 15.25
N SER A 223 8.41 -7.79 15.24
CA SER A 223 9.50 -8.21 14.33
C SER A 223 9.85 -9.69 14.52
N PRO A 224 10.24 -10.40 13.45
CA PRO A 224 10.74 -11.77 13.53
C PRO A 224 11.86 -12.01 14.57
N ARG A 225 12.67 -11.00 14.89
CA ARG A 225 13.73 -11.09 15.90
C ARG A 225 13.22 -11.14 17.34
N ASP A 226 11.98 -10.71 17.58
CA ASP A 226 11.42 -10.60 18.93
C ASP A 226 10.67 -11.88 19.37
N SER A 227 10.60 -12.88 18.49
CA SER A 227 9.91 -14.16 18.74
C SER A 227 10.83 -15.27 19.22
N ASP A 228 12.15 -15.03 19.28
CA ASP A 228 13.17 -16.02 19.66
C ASP A 228 13.75 -15.76 21.08
N SER A 229 13.04 -14.98 21.91
CA SER A 229 13.36 -14.73 23.31
C SER A 229 12.38 -15.40 24.27
#